data_bba79d315ce07986d57a10a5ed811cd5
#
_entry.id   bba79d315ce07986d57a10a5ed811cd5
#
_cell.length_a   1.000
_cell.length_b   1.000
_cell.length_c   1.000
_cell.angle_alpha   90.00
_cell.angle_beta   90.00
_cell.angle_gamma   90.00
#
_symmetry.space_group_name_H-M   'P 1'
#
loop_
_entity.id
_entity.type
_entity.pdbx_description
1 polymer ?
#
loop_
_entity_poly.entity_id
_entity_poly.type
_entity_poly.pdbx_seq_one_letter_code
_entity_poly.pdbx_strand_id
1 'polypeptide(L)'
;MEHFSVLMSVYIREQAALLDRALQSILVNQSVKPSELVLVEDGPLTDGLYHVIDKYKQIFPELISVKLPQNGGLGNALNAGLKQCRYEWIARMDSDDISLPTRFEKQLEYLEMHPDTDVLGCALGEFEDNEHKVISIKVCPVSVDSYIKFRSPVNHPTVFFRKSSVLSAGGYQHCHFMEDYHLWIRMYAMKMNITSLQNVLYLFKMDQNTQKRRGGWKYIRSELKIQTLLLQQQIISIPRFCINVVVRCGGKIIPSCLRSKVYTRFFRERKYCL
;
A
#
# COMPACT_ATOMS: atom_id res chain seq x y z
N MET A 1 8.83 16.24 13.62
CA MET A 1 9.62 15.55 12.56
C MET A 1 9.63 16.43 11.32
N GLU A 2 10.80 16.85 10.82
CA GLU A 2 10.85 17.94 9.83
C GLU A 2 10.92 17.44 8.38
N HIS A 3 11.47 16.25 8.12
CA HIS A 3 11.75 15.80 6.75
C HIS A 3 11.32 14.35 6.51
N PHE A 4 10.65 14.13 5.36
CA PHE A 4 10.27 12.80 4.89
C PHE A 4 10.19 12.75 3.35
N SER A 5 10.35 11.56 2.81
CA SER A 5 10.18 11.29 1.38
C SER A 5 8.78 10.74 1.11
N VAL A 6 8.19 11.10 -0.03
CA VAL A 6 7.08 10.33 -0.60
C VAL A 6 7.67 9.36 -1.64
N LEU A 7 7.23 8.10 -1.60
CA LEU A 7 7.59 7.07 -2.58
C LEU A 7 6.36 6.64 -3.36
N MET A 8 6.38 6.86 -4.67
CA MET A 8 5.32 6.52 -5.61
C MET A 8 5.90 5.75 -6.80
N SER A 9 5.11 4.87 -7.40
CA SER A 9 5.43 4.20 -8.66
C SER A 9 4.29 4.38 -9.64
N VAL A 10 4.62 4.62 -10.92
CA VAL A 10 3.69 4.74 -12.03
C VAL A 10 4.13 3.85 -13.19
N TYR A 11 3.19 3.30 -13.95
CA TYR A 11 3.48 2.44 -15.10
C TYR A 11 2.55 2.77 -16.27
N ILE A 12 2.82 2.24 -17.46
CA ILE A 12 2.20 2.62 -18.74
C ILE A 12 0.66 2.53 -18.77
N ARG A 13 0.04 1.70 -17.91
CA ARG A 13 -1.44 1.55 -17.91
C ARG A 13 -2.14 2.57 -17.00
N GLU A 14 -1.39 3.43 -16.32
CA GLU A 14 -1.96 4.48 -15.51
C GLU A 14 -2.59 5.57 -16.40
N GLN A 15 -3.61 6.22 -15.89
CA GLN A 15 -4.28 7.33 -16.56
C GLN A 15 -3.67 8.66 -16.08
N ALA A 16 -3.32 9.54 -17.03
CA ALA A 16 -2.72 10.84 -16.74
C ALA A 16 -3.55 11.67 -15.75
N ALA A 17 -4.90 11.67 -15.89
CA ALA A 17 -5.78 12.38 -14.97
C ALA A 17 -5.75 11.83 -13.53
N LEU A 18 -5.56 10.51 -13.34
CA LEU A 18 -5.44 9.92 -12.01
C LEU A 18 -4.09 10.26 -11.38
N LEU A 19 -3.01 10.16 -12.14
CA LEU A 19 -1.69 10.58 -11.69
C LEU A 19 -1.66 12.07 -11.31
N ASP A 20 -2.29 12.96 -12.13
CA ASP A 20 -2.38 14.39 -11.84
C ASP A 20 -3.08 14.62 -10.49
N ARG A 21 -4.22 13.96 -10.26
CA ARG A 21 -4.98 14.05 -9.01
C ARG A 21 -4.19 13.50 -7.81
N ALA A 22 -3.52 12.38 -7.97
CA ALA A 22 -2.68 11.80 -6.91
C ALA A 22 -1.54 12.74 -6.52
N LEU A 23 -0.81 13.28 -7.50
CA LEU A 23 0.27 14.25 -7.27
C LEU A 23 -0.25 15.55 -6.65
N GLN A 24 -1.38 16.08 -7.12
CA GLN A 24 -2.03 17.24 -6.50
C GLN A 24 -2.35 16.99 -5.03
N SER A 25 -2.86 15.78 -4.70
CA SER A 25 -3.26 15.42 -3.34
C SER A 25 -2.09 15.38 -2.35
N ILE A 26 -0.87 15.05 -2.80
CA ILE A 26 0.30 14.92 -1.92
C ILE A 26 1.24 16.14 -1.97
N LEU A 27 1.27 16.90 -3.06
CA LEU A 27 2.18 18.03 -3.21
C LEU A 27 1.50 19.38 -2.97
N VAL A 28 0.21 19.50 -3.36
CA VAL A 28 -0.51 20.77 -3.31
C VAL A 28 -1.49 20.84 -2.13
N ASN A 29 -2.25 19.76 -1.88
CA ASN A 29 -3.40 19.81 -0.97
C ASN A 29 -3.07 19.39 0.48
N GLN A 30 -1.85 18.92 0.79
CA GLN A 30 -1.48 18.55 2.17
C GLN A 30 -1.26 19.77 3.05
N SER A 31 -1.62 19.68 4.33
CA SER A 31 -1.28 20.66 5.38
C SER A 31 0.23 20.68 5.66
N VAL A 32 0.87 19.51 5.62
CA VAL A 32 2.33 19.35 5.73
C VAL A 32 2.86 18.81 4.41
N LYS A 33 3.83 19.49 3.82
CA LYS A 33 4.42 19.11 2.53
C LYS A 33 5.56 18.10 2.70
N PRO A 34 5.73 17.15 1.76
CA PRO A 34 6.92 16.30 1.75
C PRO A 34 8.18 17.12 1.44
N SER A 35 9.33 16.62 1.90
CA SER A 35 10.63 17.21 1.59
C SER A 35 11.19 16.74 0.24
N GLU A 36 10.72 15.61 -0.26
CA GLU A 36 10.97 15.12 -1.61
C GLU A 36 9.88 14.14 -2.05
N LEU A 37 9.73 13.99 -3.36
CA LEU A 37 8.96 12.92 -3.99
C LEU A 37 9.87 12.09 -4.88
N VAL A 38 10.01 10.82 -4.59
CA VAL A 38 10.65 9.84 -5.48
C VAL A 38 9.56 9.12 -6.26
N LEU A 39 9.44 9.48 -7.54
CA LEU A 39 8.49 8.87 -8.49
C LEU A 39 9.23 7.88 -9.38
N VAL A 40 8.88 6.60 -9.28
CA VAL A 40 9.47 5.55 -10.12
C VAL A 40 8.62 5.31 -11.36
N GLU A 41 9.21 5.54 -12.53
CA GLU A 41 8.64 5.18 -13.82
C GLU A 41 8.96 3.69 -14.07
N ASP A 42 7.99 2.82 -13.83
CA ASP A 42 8.15 1.35 -13.97
C ASP A 42 8.02 0.93 -15.44
N GLY A 43 9.08 1.20 -16.20
CA GLY A 43 9.19 1.10 -17.66
C GLY A 43 8.76 2.38 -18.38
N PRO A 44 8.84 2.40 -19.72
CA PRO A 44 8.40 3.53 -20.54
C PRO A 44 6.92 3.87 -20.29
N LEU A 45 6.61 5.16 -20.26
CA LEU A 45 5.27 5.68 -20.01
C LEU A 45 4.64 6.25 -21.28
N THR A 46 3.37 6.64 -21.21
CA THR A 46 2.70 7.40 -22.28
C THR A 46 3.07 8.89 -22.24
N ASP A 47 2.95 9.60 -23.36
CA ASP A 47 3.21 11.03 -23.43
C ASP A 47 2.36 11.83 -22.43
N GLY A 48 1.09 11.43 -22.21
CA GLY A 48 0.22 12.06 -21.24
C GLY A 48 0.74 11.95 -19.80
N LEU A 49 1.32 10.80 -19.42
CA LEU A 49 1.95 10.61 -18.11
C LEU A 49 3.23 11.45 -17.98
N TYR A 50 4.05 11.52 -19.03
CA TYR A 50 5.24 12.39 -19.05
C TYR A 50 4.88 13.87 -18.89
N HIS A 51 3.84 14.35 -19.57
CA HIS A 51 3.35 15.72 -19.41
C HIS A 51 2.96 16.05 -17.96
N VAL A 52 2.27 15.11 -17.28
CA VAL A 52 1.92 15.30 -15.87
C VAL A 52 3.17 15.34 -15.00
N ILE A 53 4.12 14.42 -15.19
CA ILE A 53 5.38 14.39 -14.43
C ILE A 53 6.15 15.70 -14.62
N ASP A 54 6.29 16.19 -15.85
CA ASP A 54 7.02 17.41 -16.15
C ASP A 54 6.32 18.66 -15.57
N LYS A 55 4.99 18.71 -15.58
CA LYS A 55 4.21 19.73 -14.87
C LYS A 55 4.58 19.78 -13.39
N TYR A 56 4.62 18.62 -12.71
CA TYR A 56 4.90 18.60 -11.27
C TYR A 56 6.37 18.80 -10.93
N LYS A 57 7.31 18.50 -11.82
CA LYS A 57 8.72 18.90 -11.65
C LYS A 57 8.90 20.42 -11.61
N GLN A 58 8.06 21.17 -12.34
CA GLN A 58 8.08 22.64 -12.29
C GLN A 58 7.46 23.19 -10.99
N ILE A 59 6.41 22.53 -10.47
CA ILE A 59 5.72 22.94 -9.24
C ILE A 59 6.52 22.54 -7.99
N PHE A 60 7.19 21.37 -8.04
CA PHE A 60 7.92 20.77 -6.93
C PHE A 60 9.29 20.28 -7.42
N PRO A 61 10.32 21.12 -7.39
CA PRO A 61 11.67 20.78 -7.90
C PRO A 61 12.33 19.58 -7.21
N GLU A 62 11.90 19.23 -6.00
CA GLU A 62 12.36 18.07 -5.24
C GLU A 62 11.72 16.75 -5.72
N LEU A 63 11.03 16.75 -6.85
CA LEU A 63 10.56 15.56 -7.54
C LEU A 63 11.72 14.87 -8.26
N ILE A 64 12.10 13.72 -7.77
CA ILE A 64 13.11 12.83 -8.35
C ILE A 64 12.41 11.76 -9.17
N SER A 65 12.62 11.77 -10.48
CA SER A 65 12.10 10.71 -11.38
C SER A 65 13.13 9.62 -11.56
N VAL A 66 12.77 8.38 -11.20
CA VAL A 66 13.62 7.18 -11.34
C VAL A 66 13.06 6.33 -12.49
N LYS A 67 13.79 6.29 -13.61
CA LYS A 67 13.36 5.57 -14.81
C LYS A 67 13.88 4.13 -14.82
N LEU A 68 12.97 3.16 -14.89
CA LEU A 68 13.34 1.76 -15.12
C LEU A 68 13.27 1.45 -16.62
N PRO A 69 14.19 0.61 -17.15
CA PRO A 69 14.23 0.32 -18.59
C PRO A 69 13.01 -0.48 -19.07
N GLN A 70 12.38 -1.22 -18.18
CA GLN A 70 11.20 -2.05 -18.47
C GLN A 70 10.33 -2.20 -17.23
N ASN A 71 9.06 -2.57 -17.40
CA ASN A 71 8.17 -2.85 -16.28
C ASN A 71 8.67 -4.08 -15.50
N GLY A 72 9.05 -3.85 -14.25
CA GLY A 72 9.53 -4.86 -13.32
C GLY A 72 8.52 -5.24 -12.24
N GLY A 73 7.38 -4.55 -12.19
CA GLY A 73 6.33 -4.70 -11.19
C GLY A 73 6.58 -3.90 -9.91
N LEU A 74 5.49 -3.68 -9.16
CA LEU A 74 5.43 -2.75 -8.03
C LEU A 74 6.57 -2.94 -7.01
N GLY A 75 6.85 -4.17 -6.57
CA GLY A 75 7.89 -4.43 -5.57
C GLY A 75 9.28 -4.02 -6.03
N ASN A 76 9.65 -4.30 -7.31
CA ASN A 76 10.92 -3.89 -7.88
C ASN A 76 11.01 -2.37 -8.05
N ALA A 77 9.93 -1.74 -8.50
CA ALA A 77 9.86 -0.29 -8.63
C ALA A 77 10.03 0.39 -7.26
N LEU A 78 9.32 -0.07 -6.22
CA LEU A 78 9.45 0.48 -4.88
C LEU A 78 10.85 0.28 -4.30
N ASN A 79 11.50 -0.86 -4.54
CA ASN A 79 12.90 -1.06 -4.13
C ASN A 79 13.87 -0.12 -4.84
N ALA A 80 13.64 0.15 -6.13
CA ALA A 80 14.48 1.09 -6.88
C ALA A 80 14.32 2.52 -6.33
N GLY A 81 13.08 2.95 -6.09
CA GLY A 81 12.79 4.25 -5.51
C GLY A 81 13.29 4.40 -4.07
N LEU A 82 13.13 3.36 -3.24
CA LEU A 82 13.60 3.36 -1.86
C LEU A 82 15.10 3.65 -1.73
N LYS A 83 15.92 3.19 -2.69
CA LYS A 83 17.35 3.48 -2.72
C LYS A 83 17.63 4.96 -2.96
N GLN A 84 16.76 5.66 -3.66
CA GLN A 84 16.90 7.09 -4.00
C GLN A 84 16.32 8.02 -2.94
N CYS A 85 15.41 7.55 -2.08
CA CYS A 85 14.88 8.34 -0.98
C CYS A 85 16.00 8.77 -0.03
N ARG A 86 16.08 10.07 0.29
CA ARG A 86 17.11 10.62 1.18
C ARG A 86 16.75 10.50 2.66
N TYR A 87 15.47 10.59 2.97
CA TYR A 87 15.01 10.68 4.36
C TYR A 87 14.68 9.31 4.96
N GLU A 88 14.76 9.22 6.27
CA GLU A 88 14.48 7.99 7.01
C GLU A 88 13.00 7.63 6.97
N TRP A 89 12.11 8.61 7.04
CA TRP A 89 10.68 8.39 6.96
C TRP A 89 10.19 8.45 5.52
N ILE A 90 9.49 7.39 5.11
CA ILE A 90 8.95 7.24 3.77
C ILE A 90 7.42 7.13 3.84
N ALA A 91 6.72 8.07 3.24
CA ALA A 91 5.29 7.98 2.99
C ALA A 91 5.04 7.28 1.64
N ARG A 92 4.32 6.17 1.66
CA ARG A 92 3.94 5.48 0.43
C ARG A 92 2.68 6.11 -0.19
N MET A 93 2.58 6.11 -1.53
CA MET A 93 1.41 6.59 -2.28
C MET A 93 1.23 5.78 -3.56
N ASP A 94 -0.03 5.41 -3.90
CA ASP A 94 -0.38 4.89 -5.23
C ASP A 94 -0.67 6.03 -6.21
N SER A 95 -0.48 5.77 -7.51
CA SER A 95 -0.61 6.77 -8.58
C SER A 95 -2.05 7.08 -8.99
N ASP A 96 -3.03 6.34 -8.50
CA ASP A 96 -4.46 6.46 -8.83
C ASP A 96 -5.35 6.85 -7.64
N ASP A 97 -4.76 6.95 -6.44
CA ASP A 97 -5.44 7.22 -5.18
C ASP A 97 -5.38 8.70 -4.76
N ILE A 98 -6.02 9.04 -3.63
CA ILE A 98 -6.04 10.40 -3.07
C ILE A 98 -5.60 10.37 -1.60
N SER A 99 -4.61 11.19 -1.26
CA SER A 99 -4.23 11.49 0.11
C SER A 99 -5.09 12.63 0.66
N LEU A 100 -5.80 12.44 1.78
CA LEU A 100 -6.59 13.51 2.38
C LEU A 100 -5.67 14.60 2.99
N PRO A 101 -6.09 15.87 3.04
CA PRO A 101 -5.22 17.01 3.33
C PRO A 101 -4.42 16.93 4.64
N THR A 102 -4.94 16.27 5.66
CA THR A 102 -4.28 16.15 6.98
C THR A 102 -3.57 14.82 7.18
N ARG A 103 -3.38 14.02 6.13
CA ARG A 103 -2.78 12.69 6.28
C ARG A 103 -1.37 12.77 6.85
N PHE A 104 -0.50 13.53 6.20
CA PHE A 104 0.91 13.61 6.60
C PHE A 104 1.05 14.23 7.99
N GLU A 105 0.33 15.29 8.29
CA GLU A 105 0.28 15.93 9.59
C GLU A 105 -0.05 14.91 10.70
N LYS A 106 -1.20 14.23 10.62
CA LYS A 106 -1.64 13.29 11.64
C LYS A 106 -0.73 12.07 11.79
N GLN A 107 -0.15 11.58 10.69
CA GLN A 107 0.79 10.47 10.78
C GLN A 107 2.13 10.91 11.40
N LEU A 108 2.64 12.12 11.09
CA LEU A 108 3.85 12.66 11.67
C LEU A 108 3.68 12.97 13.17
N GLU A 109 2.56 13.57 13.57
CA GLU A 109 2.22 13.78 14.99
C GLU A 109 2.26 12.48 15.79
N TYR A 110 1.68 11.41 15.23
CA TYR A 110 1.72 10.09 15.88
C TYR A 110 3.15 9.57 16.01
N LEU A 111 3.95 9.67 14.95
CA LEU A 111 5.32 9.17 14.92
C LEU A 111 6.25 9.95 15.86
N GLU A 112 5.99 11.23 16.12
CA GLU A 112 6.70 12.03 17.13
C GLU A 112 6.42 11.56 18.56
N MET A 113 5.15 11.21 18.84
CA MET A 113 4.75 10.69 20.15
C MET A 113 5.16 9.21 20.35
N HIS A 114 5.40 8.45 19.26
CA HIS A 114 5.70 7.03 19.30
C HIS A 114 6.98 6.73 18.47
N PRO A 115 8.15 7.14 18.96
CA PRO A 115 9.42 7.06 18.20
C PRO A 115 9.93 5.64 17.96
N ASP A 116 9.36 4.64 18.63
CA ASP A 116 9.63 3.21 18.43
C ASP A 116 8.83 2.57 17.26
N THR A 117 7.99 3.34 16.59
CA THR A 117 7.20 2.86 15.46
C THR A 117 8.10 2.64 14.22
N ASP A 118 7.97 1.50 13.57
CA ASP A 118 8.65 1.18 12.30
C ASP A 118 7.73 1.37 11.09
N VAL A 119 6.43 1.02 11.23
CA VAL A 119 5.40 1.15 10.19
C VAL A 119 4.11 1.69 10.80
N LEU A 120 3.61 2.78 10.24
CA LEU A 120 2.34 3.39 10.60
C LEU A 120 1.40 3.45 9.39
N GLY A 121 0.33 2.67 9.40
CA GLY A 121 -0.77 2.79 8.44
C GLY A 121 -1.86 3.77 8.87
N CYS A 122 -2.91 3.87 8.06
CA CYS A 122 -4.17 4.49 8.46
C CYS A 122 -5.37 3.78 7.81
N ALA A 123 -6.57 4.11 8.27
CA ALA A 123 -7.78 3.68 7.60
C ALA A 123 -7.92 4.36 6.23
N LEU A 124 -8.58 3.69 5.29
CA LEU A 124 -8.88 4.23 3.98
C LEU A 124 -10.37 4.13 3.65
N GLY A 125 -10.87 5.09 2.87
CA GLY A 125 -12.17 5.05 2.22
C GLY A 125 -12.03 4.49 0.81
N GLU A 126 -12.87 3.56 0.42
CA GLU A 126 -12.91 3.02 -0.95
C GLU A 126 -13.93 3.82 -1.77
N PHE A 127 -13.57 4.28 -2.96
CA PHE A 127 -14.47 4.95 -3.92
C PHE A 127 -14.30 4.36 -5.33
N GLU A 128 -15.28 4.57 -6.20
CA GLU A 128 -15.22 4.15 -7.62
C GLU A 128 -14.97 5.38 -8.52
N ASP A 129 -16.01 6.01 -9.02
CA ASP A 129 -15.89 7.11 -9.98
C ASP A 129 -15.87 8.50 -9.33
N ASN A 130 -16.45 8.64 -8.14
CA ASN A 130 -16.59 9.90 -7.42
C ASN A 130 -15.96 9.79 -6.02
N GLU A 131 -14.88 10.53 -5.79
CA GLU A 131 -14.16 10.56 -4.52
C GLU A 131 -14.97 11.09 -3.33
N HIS A 132 -16.02 11.87 -3.59
CA HIS A 132 -16.94 12.36 -2.54
C HIS A 132 -17.92 11.27 -2.09
N LYS A 133 -17.98 10.13 -2.80
CA LYS A 133 -18.85 9.01 -2.47
C LYS A 133 -18.04 7.80 -2.03
N VAL A 134 -17.70 7.77 -0.75
CA VAL A 134 -17.07 6.62 -0.12
C VAL A 134 -18.08 5.48 -0.01
N ILE A 135 -17.75 4.33 -0.60
CA ILE A 135 -18.61 3.14 -0.65
C ILE A 135 -18.33 2.16 0.48
N SER A 136 -17.11 2.16 0.99
CA SER A 136 -16.71 1.36 2.17
C SER A 136 -15.48 1.96 2.84
N ILE A 137 -15.32 1.65 4.14
CA ILE A 137 -14.15 2.02 4.92
C ILE A 137 -13.39 0.74 5.28
N LYS A 138 -12.07 0.77 5.09
CA LYS A 138 -11.19 -0.31 5.49
C LYS A 138 -10.28 0.17 6.62
N VAL A 139 -10.57 -0.34 7.81
CA VAL A 139 -9.80 -0.10 9.02
C VAL A 139 -8.83 -1.25 9.25
N CYS A 140 -7.60 -0.95 9.67
CA CYS A 140 -6.65 -1.93 10.16
C CYS A 140 -6.58 -1.85 11.69
N PRO A 141 -6.32 -2.97 12.40
CA PRO A 141 -6.25 -2.97 13.85
C PRO A 141 -5.02 -2.20 14.34
N VAL A 142 -5.12 -1.61 15.52
CA VAL A 142 -3.97 -0.99 16.21
C VAL A 142 -2.96 -2.08 16.59
N SER A 143 -3.41 -3.18 17.21
CA SER A 143 -2.57 -4.36 17.47
C SER A 143 -2.62 -5.33 16.29
N VAL A 144 -1.47 -5.65 15.75
CA VAL A 144 -1.34 -6.49 14.55
C VAL A 144 -1.22 -7.98 14.85
N ASP A 145 -1.01 -8.39 16.11
CA ASP A 145 -0.63 -9.77 16.51
C ASP A 145 -1.57 -10.89 16.05
N SER A 146 -2.87 -10.65 16.14
CA SER A 146 -3.86 -11.61 15.68
C SER A 146 -4.13 -11.50 14.18
N TYR A 147 -4.07 -10.26 13.67
CA TYR A 147 -4.46 -9.91 12.32
C TYR A 147 -3.44 -10.38 11.28
N ILE A 148 -2.15 -10.21 11.58
CA ILE A 148 -1.04 -10.64 10.72
C ILE A 148 -1.05 -12.16 10.45
N LYS A 149 -1.60 -12.95 11.37
CA LYS A 149 -1.74 -14.41 11.21
C LYS A 149 -2.68 -14.81 10.08
N PHE A 150 -3.46 -13.89 9.56
CA PHE A 150 -4.50 -14.18 8.57
C PHE A 150 -4.51 -13.24 7.36
N ARG A 151 -4.16 -11.96 7.52
CA ARG A 151 -4.14 -10.96 6.43
C ARG A 151 -3.12 -9.85 6.69
N SER A 152 -2.83 -9.05 5.66
CA SER A 152 -1.96 -7.87 5.78
C SER A 152 -2.44 -6.95 6.91
N PRO A 153 -1.57 -6.58 7.86
CA PRO A 153 -1.95 -5.85 9.08
C PRO A 153 -2.20 -4.36 8.83
N VAL A 154 -1.65 -3.81 7.76
CA VAL A 154 -1.82 -2.40 7.38
C VAL A 154 -2.21 -2.28 5.91
N ASN A 155 -2.84 -1.18 5.56
CA ASN A 155 -3.18 -0.84 4.17
C ASN A 155 -1.93 -0.27 3.48
N HIS A 156 -1.34 -1.03 2.57
CA HIS A 156 -0.07 -0.68 1.91
C HIS A 156 0.01 0.76 1.36
N PRO A 157 -1.01 1.32 0.66
CA PRO A 157 -0.91 2.66 0.11
C PRO A 157 -0.89 3.78 1.17
N THR A 158 -1.22 3.46 2.41
CA THR A 158 -1.38 4.45 3.48
C THR A 158 -0.17 4.58 4.38
N VAL A 159 0.85 3.73 4.22
CA VAL A 159 1.91 3.61 5.22
C VAL A 159 2.93 4.75 5.19
N PHE A 160 3.35 5.16 6.40
CA PHE A 160 4.68 5.68 6.67
C PHE A 160 5.53 4.54 7.22
N PHE A 161 6.78 4.45 6.80
CA PHE A 161 7.71 3.46 7.35
C PHE A 161 9.14 4.00 7.44
N ARG A 162 9.93 3.39 8.33
CA ARG A 162 11.36 3.67 8.39
C ARG A 162 12.07 2.97 7.24
N LYS A 163 12.85 3.74 6.48
CA LYS A 163 13.69 3.22 5.39
C LYS A 163 14.63 2.12 5.88
N SER A 164 15.34 2.36 6.98
CA SER A 164 16.26 1.41 7.59
C SER A 164 15.58 0.09 7.98
N SER A 165 14.39 0.14 8.56
CA SER A 165 13.60 -1.04 8.96
C SER A 165 13.18 -1.88 7.74
N VAL A 166 12.70 -1.23 6.67
CA VAL A 166 12.34 -1.94 5.43
C VAL A 166 13.58 -2.56 4.78
N LEU A 167 14.70 -1.86 4.74
CA LEU A 167 15.96 -2.37 4.17
C LEU A 167 16.52 -3.53 4.98
N SER A 168 16.52 -3.46 6.31
CA SER A 168 16.99 -4.55 7.19
C SER A 168 16.14 -5.81 7.07
N ALA A 169 14.83 -5.64 6.80
CA ALA A 169 13.93 -6.75 6.49
C ALA A 169 14.11 -7.30 5.05
N GLY A 170 15.05 -6.76 4.25
CA GLY A 170 15.37 -7.20 2.90
C GLY A 170 14.46 -6.62 1.81
N GLY A 171 13.81 -5.48 2.06
CA GLY A 171 12.98 -4.76 1.09
C GLY A 171 11.77 -5.54 0.58
N TYR A 172 11.18 -5.08 -0.52
CA TYR A 172 10.09 -5.79 -1.19
C TYR A 172 10.61 -7.02 -1.93
N GLN A 173 10.01 -8.18 -1.69
CA GLN A 173 10.34 -9.43 -2.38
C GLN A 173 9.16 -9.91 -3.21
N HIS A 174 9.46 -10.53 -4.35
CA HIS A 174 8.43 -10.99 -5.27
C HIS A 174 7.43 -11.95 -4.60
N CYS A 175 6.18 -11.51 -4.51
CA CYS A 175 5.04 -12.29 -4.07
C CYS A 175 3.78 -11.70 -4.73
N HIS A 176 3.37 -12.21 -5.86
CA HIS A 176 2.37 -11.62 -6.76
C HIS A 176 1.13 -11.09 -6.04
N PHE A 177 0.91 -9.77 -6.07
CA PHE A 177 -0.14 -9.02 -5.33
C PHE A 177 -0.08 -9.11 -3.79
N MET A 178 1.01 -9.61 -3.20
CA MET A 178 1.18 -9.76 -1.75
C MET A 178 2.60 -9.36 -1.31
N GLU A 179 3.29 -8.52 -2.09
CA GLU A 179 4.65 -8.04 -1.81
C GLU A 179 4.71 -7.31 -0.46
N ASP A 180 3.67 -6.55 -0.17
CA ASP A 180 3.47 -5.82 1.07
C ASP A 180 3.30 -6.76 2.27
N TYR A 181 2.37 -7.69 2.19
CA TYR A 181 2.14 -8.64 3.28
C TYR A 181 3.37 -9.52 3.55
N HIS A 182 4.07 -9.92 2.48
CA HIS A 182 5.34 -10.65 2.59
C HIS A 182 6.42 -9.83 3.33
N LEU A 183 6.48 -8.51 3.12
CA LEU A 183 7.38 -7.60 3.83
C LEU A 183 6.97 -7.47 5.31
N TRP A 184 5.69 -7.19 5.59
CA TRP A 184 5.20 -7.01 6.95
C TRP A 184 5.40 -8.26 7.83
N ILE A 185 5.27 -9.47 7.28
CA ILE A 185 5.56 -10.72 8.02
C ILE A 185 7.02 -10.77 8.45
N ARG A 186 7.97 -10.40 7.58
CA ARG A 186 9.41 -10.41 7.91
C ARG A 186 9.74 -9.32 8.94
N MET A 187 9.19 -8.14 8.81
CA MET A 187 9.35 -7.05 9.78
C MET A 187 8.78 -7.44 11.15
N TYR A 188 7.59 -8.05 11.17
CA TYR A 188 6.97 -8.54 12.41
C TYR A 188 7.81 -9.65 13.09
N ALA A 189 8.37 -10.58 12.31
CA ALA A 189 9.27 -11.62 12.84
C ALA A 189 10.54 -11.05 13.48
N MET A 190 11.00 -9.88 12.99
CA MET A 190 12.10 -9.08 13.56
C MET A 190 11.68 -8.22 14.76
N LYS A 191 10.43 -8.34 15.25
CA LYS A 191 9.88 -7.57 16.37
C LYS A 191 9.75 -6.07 16.10
N MET A 192 9.65 -5.67 14.85
CA MET A 192 9.40 -4.30 14.47
C MET A 192 7.98 -3.87 14.82
N ASN A 193 7.82 -2.61 15.24
CA ASN A 193 6.53 -2.06 15.66
C ASN A 193 5.70 -1.60 14.45
N ILE A 194 4.63 -2.36 14.16
CA ILE A 194 3.68 -2.07 13.07
C ILE A 194 2.33 -1.71 13.67
N THR A 195 1.78 -0.56 13.31
CA THR A 195 0.50 -0.07 13.83
C THR A 195 -0.28 0.72 12.78
N SER A 196 -1.50 1.14 13.12
CA SER A 196 -2.38 1.88 12.20
C SER A 196 -3.28 2.86 12.94
N LEU A 197 -3.38 4.10 12.43
CA LEU A 197 -4.40 5.06 12.83
C LEU A 197 -5.77 4.59 12.37
N GLN A 198 -6.79 4.89 13.17
CA GLN A 198 -8.18 4.55 12.85
C GLN A 198 -8.86 5.63 12.01
N ASN A 199 -8.22 6.78 11.85
CA ASN A 199 -8.70 7.88 11.02
C ASN A 199 -8.65 7.51 9.55
N VAL A 200 -9.70 7.83 8.80
CA VAL A 200 -9.70 7.77 7.34
C VAL A 200 -8.91 8.97 6.83
N LEU A 201 -7.71 8.72 6.32
CA LEU A 201 -6.78 9.75 5.82
C LEU A 201 -6.38 9.52 4.36
N TYR A 202 -7.00 8.54 3.73
CA TYR A 202 -6.67 8.08 2.38
C TYR A 202 -7.93 7.60 1.65
N LEU A 203 -8.05 7.93 0.37
CA LEU A 203 -9.11 7.43 -0.49
C LEU A 203 -8.51 6.51 -1.57
N PHE A 204 -8.94 5.27 -1.54
CA PHE A 204 -8.49 4.21 -2.43
C PHE A 204 -9.45 4.06 -3.61
N LYS A 205 -8.94 4.20 -4.82
CA LYS A 205 -9.74 4.02 -6.04
C LYS A 205 -9.99 2.56 -6.33
N MET A 206 -11.25 2.15 -6.30
CA MET A 206 -11.66 0.80 -6.67
C MET A 206 -11.79 0.68 -8.19
N ASP A 207 -10.97 -0.18 -8.79
CA ASP A 207 -11.16 -0.62 -10.17
C ASP A 207 -12.05 -1.88 -10.19
N GLN A 208 -13.03 -1.92 -11.09
CA GLN A 208 -13.92 -3.08 -11.29
C GLN A 208 -13.13 -4.38 -11.57
N ASN A 209 -11.92 -4.27 -12.11
CA ASN A 209 -11.03 -5.41 -12.35
C ASN A 209 -10.21 -5.82 -11.11
N THR A 210 -10.19 -5.02 -10.04
CA THR A 210 -9.38 -5.31 -8.82
C THR A 210 -9.78 -6.66 -8.21
N GLN A 211 -11.06 -6.98 -8.17
CA GLN A 211 -11.54 -8.28 -7.65
C GLN A 211 -11.24 -9.44 -8.58
N LYS A 212 -11.27 -9.23 -9.92
CA LYS A 212 -10.93 -10.25 -10.92
C LYS A 212 -9.45 -10.61 -10.86
N ARG A 213 -8.57 -9.61 -10.70
CA ARG A 213 -7.10 -9.78 -10.60
C ARG A 213 -6.67 -10.59 -9.35
N ARG A 214 -7.47 -10.57 -8.26
CA ARG A 214 -7.20 -11.28 -7.00
C ARG A 214 -7.71 -12.74 -7.02
N GLY A 215 -7.58 -13.44 -8.13
CA GLY A 215 -7.98 -14.84 -8.29
C GLY A 215 -7.05 -15.61 -9.23
N GLY A 216 -7.31 -16.92 -9.38
CA GLY A 216 -6.56 -17.79 -10.27
C GLY A 216 -5.29 -18.38 -9.62
N TRP A 217 -4.61 -19.25 -10.39
CA TRP A 217 -3.51 -20.08 -9.88
C TRP A 217 -2.29 -19.27 -9.37
N LYS A 218 -1.97 -18.15 -10.04
CA LYS A 218 -0.87 -17.26 -9.59
C LYS A 218 -1.12 -16.70 -8.19
N TYR A 219 -2.37 -16.29 -7.91
CA TYR A 219 -2.76 -15.78 -6.60
C TYR A 219 -2.73 -16.87 -5.51
N ILE A 220 -3.20 -18.09 -5.83
CA ILE A 220 -3.13 -19.24 -4.91
C ILE A 220 -1.68 -19.57 -4.55
N ARG A 221 -0.75 -19.53 -5.53
CA ARG A 221 0.68 -19.73 -5.28
C ARG A 221 1.26 -18.69 -4.33
N SER A 222 0.87 -17.42 -4.48
CA SER A 222 1.28 -16.35 -3.57
C SER A 222 0.71 -16.56 -2.17
N GLU A 223 -0.55 -16.97 -2.07
CA GLU A 223 -1.20 -17.27 -0.79
C GLU A 223 -0.46 -18.39 -0.06
N LEU A 224 -0.13 -19.48 -0.76
CA LEU A 224 0.67 -20.59 -0.18
C LEU A 224 2.04 -20.11 0.28
N LYS A 225 2.72 -19.25 -0.53
CA LYS A 225 4.01 -18.65 -0.15
C LYS A 225 3.90 -17.84 1.15
N ILE A 226 2.84 -17.04 1.30
CA ILE A 226 2.56 -16.28 2.52
C ILE A 226 2.33 -17.21 3.71
N GLN A 227 1.49 -18.24 3.57
CA GLN A 227 1.22 -19.17 4.67
C GLN A 227 2.47 -19.96 5.09
N THR A 228 3.28 -20.38 4.12
CA THR A 228 4.58 -21.02 4.37
C THR A 228 5.53 -20.08 5.11
N LEU A 229 5.60 -18.80 4.73
CA LEU A 229 6.43 -17.81 5.41
C LEU A 229 5.97 -17.59 6.86
N LEU A 230 4.66 -17.47 7.11
CA LEU A 230 4.10 -17.37 8.47
C LEU A 230 4.48 -18.57 9.35
N LEU A 231 4.46 -19.78 8.78
CA LEU A 231 4.86 -21.00 9.48
C LEU A 231 6.37 -21.04 9.75
N GLN A 232 7.21 -20.71 8.75
CA GLN A 232 8.67 -20.66 8.86
C GLN A 232 9.13 -19.64 9.91
N GLN A 233 8.45 -18.49 9.99
CA GLN A 233 8.70 -17.46 11.00
C GLN A 233 8.07 -17.78 12.36
N GLN A 234 7.48 -18.96 12.54
CA GLN A 234 6.83 -19.41 13.78
C GLN A 234 5.69 -18.49 14.28
N ILE A 235 5.10 -17.69 13.37
CA ILE A 235 3.98 -16.80 13.68
C ILE A 235 2.67 -17.57 13.81
N ILE A 236 2.55 -18.69 13.08
CA ILE A 236 1.41 -19.60 13.14
C ILE A 236 1.86 -21.06 13.38
N SER A 237 1.00 -21.83 14.02
CA SER A 237 1.18 -23.29 14.19
C SER A 237 0.77 -24.08 12.95
N ILE A 238 1.19 -25.35 12.85
CA ILE A 238 0.79 -26.26 11.74
C ILE A 238 -0.73 -26.38 11.61
N PRO A 239 -1.52 -26.58 12.67
CA PRO A 239 -2.99 -26.61 12.54
C PRO A 239 -3.55 -25.30 11.97
N ARG A 240 -3.03 -24.15 12.41
CA ARG A 240 -3.45 -22.84 11.87
C ARG A 240 -3.06 -22.68 10.40
N PHE A 241 -1.89 -23.14 9.99
CA PHE A 241 -1.47 -23.19 8.59
C PHE A 241 -2.48 -23.96 7.74
N CYS A 242 -2.86 -25.18 8.13
CA CYS A 242 -3.83 -26.00 7.42
C CYS A 242 -5.19 -25.27 7.28
N ILE A 243 -5.71 -24.71 8.38
CA ILE A 243 -6.96 -23.94 8.36
C ILE A 243 -6.87 -22.74 7.40
N ASN A 244 -5.81 -21.97 7.51
CA ASN A 244 -5.61 -20.79 6.64
C ASN A 244 -5.54 -21.18 5.16
N VAL A 245 -4.79 -22.24 4.81
CA VAL A 245 -4.69 -22.73 3.43
C VAL A 245 -6.06 -23.14 2.90
N VAL A 246 -6.84 -23.92 3.65
CA VAL A 246 -8.19 -24.33 3.24
C VAL A 246 -9.10 -23.13 3.03
N VAL A 247 -9.15 -22.19 3.98
CA VAL A 247 -10.05 -21.03 3.93
C VAL A 247 -9.65 -20.06 2.82
N ARG A 248 -8.35 -19.76 2.70
CA ARG A 248 -7.86 -18.71 1.79
C ARG A 248 -7.67 -19.20 0.36
N CYS A 249 -7.21 -20.44 0.16
CA CYS A 249 -7.10 -21.03 -1.18
C CYS A 249 -8.43 -21.57 -1.67
N GLY A 250 -9.22 -22.25 -0.80
CA GLY A 250 -10.55 -22.77 -1.14
C GLY A 250 -11.50 -21.67 -1.63
N GLY A 251 -11.51 -20.51 -0.96
CA GLY A 251 -12.31 -19.36 -1.39
C GLY A 251 -11.91 -18.77 -2.75
N LYS A 252 -10.71 -19.10 -3.30
CA LYS A 252 -10.24 -18.63 -4.60
C LYS A 252 -10.58 -19.56 -5.76
N ILE A 253 -10.94 -20.80 -5.47
CA ILE A 253 -11.43 -21.80 -6.43
C ILE A 253 -12.91 -21.52 -6.78
N ILE A 254 -13.64 -20.86 -5.87
CA ILE A 254 -15.04 -20.48 -6.10
C ILE A 254 -15.15 -19.43 -7.22
N PRO A 255 -16.07 -19.60 -8.21
CA PRO A 255 -16.30 -18.64 -9.28
C PRO A 255 -16.53 -17.21 -8.76
N SER A 256 -16.03 -16.21 -9.50
CA SER A 256 -16.03 -14.80 -9.07
C SER A 256 -17.42 -14.24 -8.75
N CYS A 257 -18.48 -14.72 -9.42
CA CYS A 257 -19.87 -14.32 -9.19
C CYS A 257 -20.41 -14.74 -7.81
N LEU A 258 -19.97 -15.91 -7.29
CA LEU A 258 -20.39 -16.39 -5.96
C LEU A 258 -19.53 -15.77 -4.85
N ARG A 259 -18.22 -15.56 -5.16
CA ARG A 259 -17.24 -14.97 -4.26
C ARG A 259 -17.57 -13.54 -3.87
N SER A 260 -18.08 -12.70 -4.79
CA SER A 260 -18.48 -11.32 -4.49
C SER A 260 -19.62 -11.26 -3.48
N LYS A 261 -20.63 -12.16 -3.61
CA LYS A 261 -21.77 -12.23 -2.68
C LYS A 261 -21.35 -12.67 -1.27
N VAL A 262 -20.42 -13.62 -1.16
CA VAL A 262 -19.89 -14.08 0.14
C VAL A 262 -19.01 -13.01 0.78
N TYR A 263 -18.17 -12.34 -0.01
CA TYR A 263 -17.26 -11.30 0.49
C TYR A 263 -18.02 -10.08 1.01
N THR A 264 -19.04 -9.60 0.30
CA THR A 264 -19.89 -8.48 0.74
C THR A 264 -20.69 -8.81 2.01
N ARG A 265 -21.09 -10.07 2.21
CA ARG A 265 -21.90 -10.47 3.38
C ARG A 265 -21.07 -10.66 4.66
N PHE A 266 -19.80 -11.05 4.55
CA PHE A 266 -18.97 -11.42 5.72
C PHE A 266 -17.81 -10.46 6.02
N PHE A 267 -17.43 -9.58 5.10
CA PHE A 267 -16.18 -8.79 5.22
C PHE A 267 -16.33 -7.29 4.95
N ARG A 268 -17.53 -6.79 4.63
CA ARG A 268 -17.81 -5.36 4.50
C ARG A 268 -18.58 -4.89 5.71
N GLU A 269 -17.98 -4.05 6.53
CA GLU A 269 -18.72 -3.20 7.44
C GLU A 269 -19.54 -2.17 6.65
N ARG A 270 -20.72 -1.82 7.20
CA ARG A 270 -21.78 -1.09 6.51
C ARG A 270 -21.34 0.32 6.07
N LYS A 271 -22.01 0.80 5.00
CA LYS A 271 -21.97 2.16 4.47
C LYS A 271 -21.98 3.23 5.57
N TYR A 272 -20.98 4.12 5.55
CA TYR A 272 -21.04 5.39 6.24
C TYR A 272 -21.03 6.51 5.19
N CYS A 273 -21.99 7.46 5.31
CA CYS A 273 -21.84 8.76 4.67
C CYS A 273 -20.88 9.58 5.53
N LEU A 274 -19.82 10.12 4.90
CA LEU A 274 -18.99 11.16 5.48
C LEU A 274 -19.70 12.51 5.34
#